data_54f5f89d915f8e7615a08041c998bf63
#
_entry.id   54f5f89d915f8e7615a08041c998bf63
#
_cell.length_a   1.000
_cell.length_b   1.000
_cell.length_c   1.000
_cell.angle_alpha   90.00
_cell.angle_beta   90.00
_cell.angle_gamma   90.00
#
_symmetry.space_group_name_H-M   'P 1'
#
loop_
_entity.id
_entity.type
_entity.pdbx_description
1 polymer ?
#
loop_
_entity_poly.entity_id
_entity_poly.type
_entity_poly.pdbx_seq_one_letter_code
_entity_poly.pdbx_strand_id
1 'polypeptide(L)'
;MNVLDEIVSDQLRTDLPVLASGDTVRVSAKVVEGTRERIQVFEGILMRLRGGGIARSITVRRIASGVGVERTFKVNSPRIEKIEVIRHGQVRRAQLYFLRERVGKAATLRERRPKAVAAGAKAPKGSKAAKAPKAAAAKAAAAEATTPAAKA
;
A
#
# COMPACT_ATOMS: atom_id res chain seq x y z
N MET A 1 -5.18 -11.05 31.24
CA MET A 1 -5.32 -11.45 29.82
C MET A 1 -6.14 -12.74 29.80
N ASN A 2 -7.07 -12.84 28.86
CA ASN A 2 -7.88 -14.06 28.74
C ASN A 2 -7.05 -15.12 27.98
N VAL A 3 -7.04 -16.35 28.43
CA VAL A 3 -6.35 -17.45 27.72
C VAL A 3 -6.84 -17.59 26.28
N LEU A 4 -8.11 -17.24 26.02
CA LEU A 4 -8.66 -17.19 24.66
C LEU A 4 -8.02 -16.10 23.79
N ASP A 5 -7.62 -14.97 24.36
CA ASP A 5 -6.98 -13.89 23.62
C ASP A 5 -5.55 -14.25 23.22
N GLU A 6 -4.84 -15.04 24.01
CA GLU A 6 -3.52 -15.58 23.67
C GLU A 6 -3.60 -16.52 22.47
N ILE A 7 -4.53 -17.50 22.50
CA ILE A 7 -4.72 -18.43 21.37
C ILE A 7 -5.13 -17.69 20.08
N VAL A 8 -5.94 -16.63 20.23
CA VAL A 8 -6.39 -15.82 19.10
C VAL A 8 -5.25 -14.99 18.54
N SER A 9 -4.33 -14.49 19.39
CA SER A 9 -3.20 -13.66 18.96
C SER A 9 -2.26 -14.38 17.99
N ASP A 10 -2.04 -15.68 18.21
CA ASP A 10 -1.20 -16.52 17.34
C ASP A 10 -1.75 -16.68 15.92
N GLN A 11 -3.08 -16.54 15.78
CA GLN A 11 -3.76 -16.64 14.48
C GLN A 11 -3.89 -15.30 13.76
N LEU A 12 -3.50 -14.20 14.39
CA LEU A 12 -3.53 -12.87 13.78
C LEU A 12 -2.35 -12.68 12.83
N ARG A 13 -2.66 -12.22 11.63
CA ARG A 13 -1.63 -11.87 10.65
C ARG A 13 -1.01 -10.51 11.01
N THR A 14 0.33 -10.47 11.03
CA THR A 14 1.11 -9.26 11.24
C THR A 14 1.42 -8.50 9.94
N ASP A 15 1.37 -9.20 8.79
CA ASP A 15 1.75 -8.66 7.47
C ASP A 15 0.66 -7.83 6.79
N LEU A 16 -0.29 -7.29 7.57
CA LEU A 16 -1.43 -6.58 7.01
C LEU A 16 -1.13 -5.09 6.89
N PRO A 17 -1.37 -4.49 5.73
CA PRO A 17 -1.33 -3.05 5.60
C PRO A 17 -2.45 -2.38 6.40
N VAL A 18 -2.28 -1.10 6.69
CA VAL A 18 -3.35 -0.29 7.31
C VAL A 18 -4.46 -0.12 6.28
N LEU A 19 -5.60 -0.76 6.53
CA LEU A 19 -6.77 -0.72 5.65
C LEU A 19 -7.78 0.31 6.16
N ALA A 20 -8.24 1.17 5.26
CA ALA A 20 -9.31 2.12 5.52
C ALA A 20 -10.42 1.99 4.47
N SER A 21 -11.67 2.28 4.86
CA SER A 21 -12.77 2.31 3.89
C SER A 21 -12.48 3.34 2.79
N GLY A 22 -12.71 2.97 1.53
CA GLY A 22 -12.42 3.80 0.38
C GLY A 22 -11.09 3.50 -0.30
N ASP A 23 -10.21 2.73 0.31
CA ASP A 23 -8.97 2.32 -0.30
C ASP A 23 -9.22 1.37 -1.48
N THR A 24 -8.44 1.50 -2.54
CA THR A 24 -8.39 0.51 -3.61
C THR A 24 -7.41 -0.57 -3.19
N VAL A 25 -7.92 -1.79 -3.04
CA VAL A 25 -7.15 -2.94 -2.55
C VAL A 25 -7.10 -4.05 -3.58
N ARG A 26 -6.00 -4.76 -3.57
CA ARG A 26 -5.80 -5.99 -4.34
C ARG A 26 -5.69 -7.14 -3.35
N VAL A 27 -6.61 -8.10 -3.44
CA VAL A 27 -6.66 -9.28 -2.58
C VAL A 27 -6.31 -10.49 -3.42
N SER A 28 -5.23 -11.18 -3.06
CA SER A 28 -4.81 -12.45 -3.64
C SER A 28 -5.42 -13.57 -2.82
N ALA A 29 -6.44 -14.22 -3.35
CA ALA A 29 -7.15 -15.30 -2.67
C ALA A 29 -6.82 -16.65 -3.32
N LYS A 30 -6.51 -17.65 -2.51
CA LYS A 30 -6.34 -19.03 -2.95
C LYS A 30 -7.70 -19.65 -3.20
N VAL A 31 -7.91 -20.16 -4.40
CA VAL A 31 -9.10 -20.88 -4.82
C VAL A 31 -8.71 -22.31 -5.11
N VAL A 32 -9.41 -23.24 -4.45
CA VAL A 32 -9.24 -24.68 -4.65
C VAL A 32 -10.34 -25.17 -5.58
N GLU A 33 -9.96 -25.70 -6.71
CA GLU A 33 -10.87 -26.25 -7.72
C GLU A 33 -10.52 -27.74 -7.94
N GLY A 34 -11.26 -28.62 -7.28
CA GLY A 34 -10.92 -30.04 -7.27
C GLY A 34 -9.54 -30.28 -6.62
N THR A 35 -8.59 -30.78 -7.40
CA THR A 35 -7.22 -31.09 -6.95
C THR A 35 -6.22 -29.94 -7.18
N ARG A 36 -6.65 -28.87 -7.85
CA ARG A 36 -5.77 -27.75 -8.22
C ARG A 36 -6.03 -26.54 -7.34
N GLU A 37 -4.96 -25.92 -6.89
CA GLU A 37 -4.99 -24.64 -6.19
C GLU A 37 -4.50 -23.56 -7.13
N ARG A 38 -5.21 -22.45 -7.18
CA ARG A 38 -4.80 -21.27 -7.93
C ARG A 38 -5.02 -19.99 -7.12
N ILE A 39 -4.20 -19.00 -7.38
CA ILE A 39 -4.34 -17.67 -6.79
C ILE A 39 -5.23 -16.84 -7.70
N GLN A 40 -6.34 -16.37 -7.17
CA GLN A 40 -7.22 -15.44 -7.86
C GLN A 40 -7.08 -14.05 -7.26
N VAL A 41 -6.71 -13.09 -8.10
CA VAL A 41 -6.58 -11.69 -7.70
C VAL A 41 -7.93 -10.99 -7.84
N PHE A 42 -8.38 -10.35 -6.77
CA PHE A 42 -9.57 -9.53 -6.75
C PHE A 42 -9.19 -8.09 -6.38
N GLU A 43 -9.27 -7.18 -7.36
CA GLU A 43 -8.98 -5.77 -7.18
C GLU A 43 -10.27 -4.96 -7.15
N GLY A 44 -10.38 -4.04 -6.20
CA GLY A 44 -11.57 -3.21 -6.07
C GLY A 44 -11.48 -2.22 -4.92
N ILE A 45 -12.59 -1.50 -4.70
CA ILE A 45 -12.72 -0.50 -3.64
C ILE A 45 -13.20 -1.18 -2.36
N LEU A 46 -12.53 -0.91 -1.25
CA LEU A 46 -12.90 -1.35 0.08
C LEU A 46 -14.14 -0.58 0.56
N MET A 47 -15.30 -1.21 0.50
CA MET A 47 -16.57 -0.59 0.89
C MET A 47 -16.77 -0.55 2.38
N ARG A 48 -16.37 -1.58 3.07
CA ARG A 48 -16.67 -1.77 4.48
C ARG A 48 -15.59 -2.59 5.15
N LEU A 49 -15.27 -2.20 6.38
CA LEU A 49 -14.41 -2.91 7.29
C LEU A 49 -15.23 -3.24 8.54
N ARG A 50 -15.27 -4.51 8.95
CA ARG A 50 -16.09 -4.97 10.07
C ARG A 50 -15.31 -5.93 10.95
N GLY A 51 -15.63 -5.91 12.25
CA GLY A 51 -15.07 -6.81 13.25
C GLY A 51 -13.66 -6.42 13.69
N GLY A 52 -13.19 -7.07 14.72
CA GLY A 52 -11.86 -6.96 15.29
C GLY A 52 -11.20 -8.32 15.43
N GLY A 53 -9.91 -8.36 15.68
CA GLY A 53 -9.17 -9.59 15.87
C GLY A 53 -9.34 -10.57 14.70
N ILE A 54 -9.53 -11.84 15.01
CA ILE A 54 -9.68 -12.92 14.02
C ILE A 54 -10.94 -12.76 13.14
N ALA A 55 -12.02 -12.17 13.68
CA ALA A 55 -13.27 -11.96 12.96
C ALA A 55 -13.25 -10.77 11.99
N ARG A 56 -12.11 -10.08 11.88
CA ARG A 56 -11.97 -8.93 10.99
C ARG A 56 -12.23 -9.32 9.54
N SER A 57 -13.17 -8.61 8.91
CA SER A 57 -13.58 -8.85 7.53
C SER A 57 -13.63 -7.57 6.72
N ILE A 58 -13.34 -7.68 5.45
CA ILE A 58 -13.37 -6.60 4.47
C ILE A 58 -14.32 -6.95 3.34
N THR A 59 -15.14 -5.98 2.91
CA THR A 59 -15.99 -6.12 1.73
C THR A 59 -15.42 -5.26 0.63
N VAL A 60 -15.03 -5.90 -0.46
CA VAL A 60 -14.41 -5.25 -1.62
C VAL A 60 -15.40 -5.29 -2.79
N ARG A 61 -15.59 -4.15 -3.46
CA ARG A 61 -16.44 -4.00 -4.62
C ARG A 61 -15.61 -3.65 -5.86
N ARG A 62 -15.90 -4.33 -6.94
CA ARG A 62 -15.41 -3.98 -8.27
C ARG A 62 -16.56 -3.99 -9.28
N ILE A 63 -16.38 -3.28 -10.38
CA ILE A 63 -17.26 -3.36 -11.53
C ILE A 63 -16.58 -4.24 -12.57
N ALA A 64 -17.23 -5.32 -12.96
CA ALA A 64 -16.76 -6.24 -13.99
C ALA A 64 -17.80 -6.28 -15.10
N SER A 65 -17.43 -5.91 -16.32
CA SER A 65 -18.33 -5.91 -17.49
C SER A 65 -19.66 -5.19 -17.24
N GLY A 66 -19.61 -4.04 -16.54
CA GLY A 66 -20.81 -3.27 -16.19
C GLY A 66 -21.58 -3.76 -14.97
N VAL A 67 -21.26 -4.94 -14.44
CA VAL A 67 -21.90 -5.53 -13.26
C VAL A 67 -21.07 -5.27 -12.01
N GLY A 68 -21.71 -4.80 -10.95
CA GLY A 68 -21.09 -4.61 -9.65
C GLY A 68 -20.95 -5.94 -8.90
N VAL A 69 -19.72 -6.35 -8.63
CA VAL A 69 -19.41 -7.58 -7.87
C VAL A 69 -18.83 -7.21 -6.52
N GLU A 70 -19.41 -7.77 -5.47
CA GLU A 70 -18.94 -7.59 -4.10
C GLU A 70 -18.51 -8.94 -3.52
N ARG A 71 -17.33 -8.95 -2.89
CA ARG A 71 -16.82 -10.12 -2.17
C ARG A 71 -16.38 -9.70 -0.78
N THR A 72 -16.75 -10.53 0.20
CA THR A 72 -16.31 -10.34 1.58
C THR A 72 -15.21 -11.34 1.90
N PHE A 73 -14.09 -10.82 2.37
CA PHE A 73 -12.93 -11.60 2.76
C PHE A 73 -12.69 -11.48 4.26
N LYS A 74 -12.44 -12.60 4.95
CA LYS A 74 -11.92 -12.60 6.31
C LYS A 74 -10.42 -12.36 6.25
N VAL A 75 -9.95 -11.27 6.84
CA VAL A 75 -8.57 -10.79 6.69
C VAL A 75 -7.53 -11.79 7.19
N ASN A 76 -7.84 -12.49 8.28
CA ASN A 76 -6.94 -13.48 8.90
C ASN A 76 -7.16 -14.92 8.36
N SER A 77 -7.91 -15.07 7.24
CA SER A 77 -8.12 -16.40 6.66
C SER A 77 -6.85 -16.93 5.99
N PRO A 78 -6.50 -18.21 6.16
CA PRO A 78 -5.37 -18.84 5.48
C PRO A 78 -5.55 -18.92 3.95
N ARG A 79 -6.78 -18.77 3.47
CA ARG A 79 -7.07 -18.71 2.02
C ARG A 79 -6.66 -17.38 1.38
N ILE A 80 -6.36 -16.34 2.17
CA ILE A 80 -5.85 -15.08 1.67
C ILE A 80 -4.33 -15.15 1.73
N GLU A 81 -3.69 -15.03 0.58
CA GLU A 81 -2.24 -14.99 0.49
C GLU A 81 -1.72 -13.60 0.83
N LYS A 82 -2.20 -12.58 0.13
CA LYS A 82 -1.73 -11.20 0.28
C LYS A 82 -2.85 -10.19 0.10
N ILE A 83 -2.76 -9.08 0.83
CA ILE A 83 -3.60 -7.90 0.66
C ILE A 83 -2.68 -6.71 0.42
N GLU A 84 -2.85 -6.04 -0.70
CA GLU A 84 -2.08 -4.84 -1.07
C GLU A 84 -3.01 -3.65 -1.18
N VAL A 85 -2.57 -2.49 -0.70
CA VAL A 85 -3.26 -1.22 -0.92
C VAL A 85 -2.59 -0.52 -2.10
N ILE A 86 -3.36 -0.34 -3.18
CA ILE A 86 -2.89 0.30 -4.41
C ILE A 86 -3.03 1.82 -4.28
N ARG A 87 -4.17 2.26 -3.73
CA ARG A 87 -4.51 3.67 -3.65
C ARG A 87 -5.33 3.95 -2.40
N HIS A 88 -5.03 5.04 -1.74
CA HIS A 88 -5.82 5.49 -0.58
C HIS A 88 -6.93 6.44 -1.01
N GLY A 89 -8.18 6.08 -0.68
CA GLY A 89 -9.34 6.90 -0.96
C GLY A 89 -9.68 7.86 0.18
N GLN A 90 -10.08 9.07 -0.16
CA GLN A 90 -10.59 10.03 0.82
C GLN A 90 -12.11 9.91 0.93
N VAL A 91 -12.59 9.39 2.04
CA VAL A 91 -14.01 9.22 2.31
C VAL A 91 -14.38 9.81 3.67
N ARG A 92 -15.65 10.22 3.81
CA ARG A 92 -16.20 10.75 5.07
C ARG A 92 -16.96 9.71 5.87
N ARG A 93 -17.35 8.61 5.22
CA ARG A 93 -18.18 7.53 5.82
C ARG A 93 -17.36 6.27 5.99
N ALA A 94 -17.62 5.54 7.07
CA ALA A 94 -17.00 4.24 7.31
C ALA A 94 -17.55 3.12 6.40
N GLN A 95 -18.78 3.29 5.91
CA GLN A 95 -19.45 2.33 5.04
C GLN A 95 -19.91 3.04 3.75
N LEU A 96 -19.56 2.47 2.61
CA LEU A 96 -19.70 3.12 1.30
C LEU A 96 -20.80 2.45 0.44
N TYR A 97 -21.96 2.15 1.03
CA TYR A 97 -23.05 1.49 0.31
C TYR A 97 -23.60 2.32 -0.85
N PHE A 98 -23.48 3.63 -0.81
CA PHE A 98 -23.88 4.52 -1.89
C PHE A 98 -23.15 4.24 -3.22
N LEU A 99 -22.01 3.52 -3.18
CA LEU A 99 -21.31 3.11 -4.40
C LEU A 99 -22.11 2.09 -5.24
N ARG A 100 -23.11 1.45 -4.65
CA ARG A 100 -23.97 0.50 -5.37
C ARG A 100 -24.84 1.19 -6.40
N GLU A 101 -25.30 2.41 -6.09
CA GLU A 101 -26.16 3.21 -6.94
C GLU A 101 -25.39 4.07 -7.94
N ARG A 102 -24.11 4.30 -7.68
CA ARG A 102 -23.27 5.16 -8.52
C ARG A 102 -22.48 4.37 -9.54
N VAL A 103 -22.51 4.85 -10.78
CA VAL A 103 -21.81 4.25 -11.92
C VAL A 103 -20.91 5.29 -12.59
N GLY A 104 -19.81 4.83 -13.19
CA GLY A 104 -18.88 5.66 -13.94
C GLY A 104 -18.15 6.68 -13.06
N LYS A 105 -18.04 7.92 -13.54
CA LYS A 105 -17.30 9.00 -12.85
C LYS A 105 -17.82 9.30 -11.44
N ALA A 106 -19.12 9.12 -11.19
CA ALA A 106 -19.73 9.35 -9.88
C ALA A 106 -19.31 8.30 -8.82
N ALA A 107 -18.85 7.13 -9.24
CA ALA A 107 -18.32 6.08 -8.37
C ALA A 107 -16.84 6.25 -8.04
N THR A 108 -16.13 7.15 -8.74
CA THR A 108 -14.72 7.39 -8.52
C THR A 108 -14.51 8.18 -7.24
N LEU A 109 -13.73 7.61 -6.32
CA LEU A 109 -13.39 8.25 -5.06
C LEU A 109 -12.17 9.17 -5.25
N ARG A 110 -12.18 10.29 -4.52
CA ARG A 110 -11.04 11.20 -4.50
C ARG A 110 -9.86 10.52 -3.80
N GLU A 111 -8.68 10.63 -4.37
CA GLU A 111 -7.47 10.10 -3.77
C GLU A 111 -7.04 10.94 -2.56
N ARG A 112 -6.71 10.25 -1.48
CA ARG A 112 -6.10 10.86 -0.32
C ARG A 112 -4.60 11.02 -0.63
N ARG A 113 -4.19 12.25 -0.91
CA ARG A 113 -2.75 12.56 -0.98
C ARG A 113 -2.16 12.28 0.40
N PRO A 114 -1.09 11.47 0.52
CA PRO A 114 -0.37 11.41 1.77
C PRO A 114 -0.01 12.85 2.12
N LYS A 115 -0.40 13.32 3.30
CA LYS A 115 0.21 14.53 3.84
C LYS A 115 1.69 14.21 3.76
N ALA A 116 2.43 14.95 2.92
CA ALA A 116 3.87 14.98 3.05
C ALA A 116 4.10 15.20 4.53
N VAL A 117 4.68 14.22 5.19
CA VAL A 117 5.19 14.41 6.54
C VAL A 117 6.14 15.56 6.32
N ALA A 118 5.69 16.77 6.68
CA ALA A 118 6.55 17.91 6.67
C ALA A 118 7.69 17.49 7.58
N ALA A 119 8.81 17.13 7.00
CA ALA A 119 10.08 17.17 7.63
C ALA A 119 10.32 18.65 7.95
N GLY A 120 9.56 19.11 8.90
CA GLY A 120 9.66 20.44 9.50
C GLY A 120 10.73 20.41 10.54
N ALA A 121 11.95 20.14 10.12
CA ALA A 121 13.09 20.74 10.77
C ALA A 121 13.13 22.20 10.29
N LYS A 122 12.47 23.05 11.02
CA LYS A 122 12.56 24.50 10.95
C LYS A 122 14.02 24.84 11.25
N ALA A 123 14.81 24.99 10.18
CA ALA A 123 16.14 25.55 10.28
C ALA A 123 16.00 26.94 10.93
N PRO A 124 16.80 27.27 11.96
CA PRO A 124 16.79 28.61 12.53
C PRO A 124 17.31 29.59 11.47
N LYS A 125 16.44 30.54 11.10
CA LYS A 125 16.86 31.76 10.43
C LYS A 125 17.74 32.54 11.38
N GLY A 126 18.96 32.79 10.97
CA GLY A 126 19.75 33.86 11.57
C GLY A 126 21.24 33.55 11.67
N SER A 127 22.03 33.94 10.68
CA SER A 127 23.06 34.93 10.90
C SER A 127 23.74 35.30 9.58
N LYS A 128 23.87 36.63 9.43
CA LYS A 128 24.44 37.37 8.34
C LYS A 128 25.91 36.98 8.03
N ALA A 129 26.17 36.93 6.76
CA ALA A 129 27.35 37.47 6.08
C ALA A 129 28.74 37.22 6.68
N ALA A 130 29.55 36.48 5.97
CA ALA A 130 30.96 36.85 5.76
C ALA A 130 31.41 36.34 4.39
N LYS A 131 31.76 37.27 3.62
CA LYS A 131 32.50 37.50 2.39
C LYS A 131 33.65 36.54 2.17
N ALA A 132 33.76 36.10 0.91
CA ALA A 132 34.84 35.30 0.35
C ALA A 132 36.25 35.85 0.61
N PRO A 133 37.31 35.05 0.36
CA PRO A 133 38.08 35.33 -0.81
C PRO A 133 38.45 34.12 -1.69
N LYS A 134 38.70 34.52 -2.90
CA LYS A 134 39.13 33.87 -4.12
C LYS A 134 40.65 33.58 -4.08
N ALA A 135 41.05 32.54 -4.76
CA ALA A 135 42.37 32.23 -5.31
C ALA A 135 42.89 30.88 -4.83
N ALA A 136 43.45 30.01 -5.59
CA ALA A 136 44.09 29.94 -6.86
C ALA A 136 44.32 28.45 -7.13
N ALA A 137 44.01 27.98 -8.30
CA ALA A 137 44.91 27.57 -9.34
C ALA A 137 45.83 26.37 -9.10
N ALA A 138 45.71 25.51 -10.07
CA ALA A 138 46.75 24.79 -10.79
C ALA A 138 47.03 23.33 -10.46
N LYS A 139 46.71 22.48 -11.44
CA LYS A 139 47.67 21.74 -12.25
C LYS A 139 48.23 20.44 -11.63
N ALA A 140 48.02 19.34 -12.19
CA ALA A 140 48.75 18.47 -13.09
C ALA A 140 48.09 17.13 -13.13
N ALA A 141 47.58 16.65 -14.24
CA ALA A 141 48.26 16.00 -15.35
C ALA A 141 48.68 14.56 -15.05
N ALA A 142 47.96 13.67 -15.75
CA ALA A 142 48.50 12.67 -16.65
C ALA A 142 49.26 11.45 -16.05
N ALA A 143 48.86 10.37 -16.55
CA ALA A 143 49.55 9.26 -17.15
C ALA A 143 48.97 7.94 -16.66
N GLU A 144 48.50 7.22 -17.53
CA GLU A 144 48.81 6.19 -18.53
C GLU A 144 48.33 4.84 -18.07
N ALA A 145 47.38 4.31 -18.80
CA ALA A 145 47.51 3.28 -19.81
C ALA A 145 48.36 2.07 -19.37
N THR A 146 47.71 0.91 -19.37
CA THR A 146 48.17 -0.25 -20.16
C THR A 146 47.34 -1.48 -19.81
N THR A 147 46.55 -1.94 -20.75
CA THR A 147 46.19 -3.33 -20.96
C THR A 147 47.48 -4.06 -21.48
N PRO A 148 47.65 -5.35 -21.30
CA PRO A 148 47.13 -6.26 -22.31
C PRO A 148 46.67 -7.65 -21.84
N ALA A 149 45.75 -8.14 -22.60
CA ALA A 149 45.42 -9.44 -23.09
C ALA A 149 46.40 -10.63 -22.87
N ALA A 150 45.72 -11.76 -22.82
CA ALA A 150 45.94 -12.99 -23.53
C ALA A 150 46.24 -14.26 -22.71
N LYS A 151 45.41 -15.22 -22.98
CA LYS A 151 45.72 -16.61 -23.35
C LYS A 151 46.16 -17.61 -22.28
N ALA A 152 45.32 -18.51 -21.97
CA ALA A 152 45.36 -19.92 -22.31
C ALA A 152 44.01 -20.56 -21.96
#